data_756c24757f6ec40635d27fa90c9b0288
#
_entry.id   756c24757f6ec40635d27fa90c9b0288
#
_cell.length_a   1.000
_cell.length_b   1.000
_cell.length_c   1.000
_cell.angle_alpha   90.00
_cell.angle_beta   90.00
_cell.angle_gamma   90.00
#
_symmetry.space_group_name_H-M   'P 1'
#
loop_
_entity.id
_entity.type
_entity.pdbx_description
1 polymer ?
#
loop_
_entity_poly.entity_id
_entity_poly.type
_entity_poly.pdbx_seq_one_letter_code
_entity_poly.pdbx_strand_id
1 'polypeptide(L)'
;LSRLVGSEMCIRDRYYNYDQGYLPEFDGYEDFQGTLVHPQKWPENLDYNNKRVVVIGSGATAVTIVPAMAEKVSHITMLQRSPTYYMSAPDERPFDGLIKKFTTDRLGYFLIRWKNILLGRFFVSQIKKKPEKWRKFLIQGVRNHLGEDYDIDRHFTPKYKPWDQRLCFVPNGDMFKAINSGKAEVVTDTIDRFIEDGIRLNSGQELKADIIVTATGLNMQLLNGIDITIDNQRLDISERIQYKTMMFSNVPNLIATFGYTTASWTLGADLTSEYACKLINTMDSKGMDYFYPEAGPDVVGNGDFLDLNSGYIQRVADKLPKQGSRDPWINTQNYLKDLFQVRFKSIEDADLKFKKAS
;
A
#
# COMPACT_ATOMS: atom_id res chain seq x y z
N LEU A 1 -1.58 -31.95 -0.29
CA LEU A 1 -0.75 -30.71 -0.43
C LEU A 1 -0.58 -30.26 -1.87
N SER A 2 -0.49 -31.19 -2.85
CA SER A 2 -0.39 -30.85 -4.28
C SER A 2 -1.62 -30.14 -4.87
N ARG A 3 -2.75 -30.13 -4.17
CA ARG A 3 -3.97 -29.41 -4.59
C ARG A 3 -4.08 -27.98 -4.04
N LEU A 4 -3.20 -27.58 -3.12
CA LEU A 4 -3.17 -26.24 -2.55
C LEU A 4 -2.11 -25.33 -3.21
N VAL A 5 -1.29 -25.88 -4.10
CA VAL A 5 -0.20 -25.15 -4.79
C VAL A 5 -0.66 -24.79 -6.21
N GLY A 6 -1.82 -24.22 -6.32
CA GLY A 6 -2.30 -23.72 -7.60
C GLY A 6 -2.28 -22.19 -7.65
N SER A 7 -2.53 -21.64 -8.83
CA SER A 7 -2.76 -20.21 -9.08
C SER A 7 -3.76 -19.53 -8.11
N GLU A 8 -4.57 -20.29 -7.41
CA GLU A 8 -5.50 -19.83 -6.39
C GLU A 8 -4.83 -19.21 -5.15
N MET A 9 -3.64 -19.67 -4.75
CA MET A 9 -2.90 -19.03 -3.64
C MET A 9 -2.44 -17.62 -4.00
N CYS A 10 -2.05 -17.37 -5.24
CA CYS A 10 -1.67 -16.05 -5.71
C CYS A 10 -2.85 -15.09 -5.86
N ILE A 11 -4.05 -15.59 -5.96
CA ILE A 11 -5.29 -14.80 -6.08
C ILE A 11 -5.84 -14.41 -4.71
N ARG A 12 -5.55 -15.18 -3.66
CA ARG A 12 -6.12 -15.03 -2.32
C ARG A 12 -5.31 -14.13 -1.37
N ASP A 13 -4.13 -13.68 -1.75
CA ASP A 13 -3.29 -12.76 -0.98
C ASP A 13 -3.66 -11.28 -1.19
N ARG A 14 -4.69 -11.00 -1.99
CA ARG A 14 -5.14 -9.65 -2.30
C ARG A 14 -5.92 -9.07 -1.12
N TYR A 15 -5.68 -7.78 -0.87
CA TYR A 15 -6.31 -7.02 0.23
C TYR A 15 -7.14 -5.84 -0.27
N TYR A 16 -7.46 -5.81 -1.57
CA TYR A 16 -8.37 -4.85 -2.19
C TYR A 16 -9.49 -5.56 -2.92
N ASN A 17 -10.67 -4.93 -2.92
CA ASN A 17 -11.75 -5.35 -3.82
C ASN A 17 -11.35 -4.99 -5.25
N TYR A 18 -11.36 -5.98 -6.15
CA TYR A 18 -11.02 -5.81 -7.56
C TYR A 18 -12.25 -5.60 -8.45
N ASP A 19 -13.44 -5.85 -7.93
CA ASP A 19 -14.67 -5.66 -8.68
C ASP A 19 -15.02 -4.19 -8.78
N GLN A 20 -14.77 -3.43 -7.72
CA GLN A 20 -15.07 -2.02 -7.68
C GLN A 20 -14.03 -1.24 -6.86
N GLY A 21 -13.41 -0.24 -7.50
CA GLY A 21 -12.57 0.75 -6.82
C GLY A 21 -13.38 1.69 -5.95
N TYR A 22 -12.70 2.48 -5.14
CA TYR A 22 -13.37 3.51 -4.34
C TYR A 22 -13.69 4.72 -5.21
N LEU A 23 -14.98 4.97 -5.38
CA LEU A 23 -15.51 6.16 -6.01
C LEU A 23 -16.31 6.93 -4.96
N PRO A 24 -15.89 8.13 -4.56
CA PRO A 24 -16.72 9.02 -3.75
C PRO A 24 -18.01 9.41 -4.50
N GLU A 25 -19.04 9.77 -3.76
CA GLU A 25 -20.21 10.41 -4.34
C GLU A 25 -19.81 11.82 -4.80
N PHE A 26 -20.06 12.11 -6.08
CA PHE A 26 -19.83 13.42 -6.67
C PHE A 26 -21.13 13.91 -7.28
N ASP A 27 -21.51 15.14 -6.94
CA ASP A 27 -22.68 15.78 -7.54
C ASP A 27 -22.49 15.93 -9.06
N GLY A 28 -23.52 15.62 -9.81
CA GLY A 28 -23.50 15.72 -11.27
C GLY A 28 -22.60 14.69 -11.98
N TYR A 29 -22.21 13.60 -11.32
CA TYR A 29 -21.33 12.58 -11.92
C TYR A 29 -21.87 12.05 -13.26
N GLU A 30 -23.18 11.89 -13.38
CA GLU A 30 -23.86 11.44 -14.58
C GLU A 30 -24.06 12.55 -15.65
N ASP A 31 -23.80 13.81 -15.29
CA ASP A 31 -23.94 14.94 -16.23
C ASP A 31 -22.77 15.00 -17.22
N PHE A 32 -21.62 14.40 -16.86
CA PHE A 32 -20.43 14.43 -17.70
C PHE A 32 -20.58 13.57 -18.95
N GLN A 33 -20.41 14.17 -20.12
CA GLN A 33 -20.61 13.51 -21.41
C GLN A 33 -19.32 12.92 -22.01
N GLY A 34 -18.16 13.10 -21.34
CA GLY A 34 -16.90 12.49 -21.74
C GLY A 34 -16.74 11.07 -21.21
N THR A 35 -15.52 10.58 -21.22
CA THR A 35 -15.20 9.22 -20.76
C THR A 35 -14.78 9.22 -19.30
N LEU A 36 -15.48 8.45 -18.46
CA LEU A 36 -15.12 8.20 -17.06
C LEU A 36 -14.35 6.88 -16.95
N VAL A 37 -13.19 6.92 -16.29
CA VAL A 37 -12.31 5.73 -16.13
C VAL A 37 -11.91 5.58 -14.68
N HIS A 38 -12.13 4.39 -14.11
CA HIS A 38 -11.47 4.01 -12.87
C HIS A 38 -10.23 3.16 -13.20
N PRO A 39 -9.04 3.42 -12.62
CA PRO A 39 -7.79 2.72 -12.97
C PRO A 39 -7.83 1.19 -12.84
N GLN A 40 -8.67 0.63 -11.95
CA GLN A 40 -8.86 -0.83 -11.84
C GLN A 40 -9.67 -1.43 -13.00
N LYS A 41 -10.38 -0.63 -13.75
CA LYS A 41 -11.22 -1.02 -14.89
C LYS A 41 -10.81 -0.22 -16.13
N TRP A 42 -9.50 -0.16 -16.37
CA TRP A 42 -8.95 0.57 -17.51
C TRP A 42 -9.39 -0.08 -18.82
N PRO A 43 -10.05 0.66 -19.73
CA PRO A 43 -10.45 0.11 -21.03
C PRO A 43 -9.21 -0.15 -21.90
N GLU A 44 -9.10 -1.37 -22.45
CA GLU A 44 -7.94 -1.76 -23.27
C GLU A 44 -7.74 -0.86 -24.51
N ASN A 45 -8.83 -0.38 -25.10
CA ASN A 45 -8.82 0.40 -26.33
C ASN A 45 -9.12 1.90 -26.09
N LEU A 46 -8.81 2.43 -24.90
CA LEU A 46 -9.03 3.84 -24.60
C LEU A 46 -8.12 4.72 -25.45
N ASP A 47 -8.71 5.48 -26.39
CA ASP A 47 -8.00 6.51 -27.15
C ASP A 47 -7.96 7.81 -26.36
N TYR A 48 -6.77 8.15 -25.87
CA TYR A 48 -6.50 9.40 -25.15
C TYR A 48 -5.57 10.35 -25.91
N ASN A 49 -5.24 10.05 -27.19
CA ASN A 49 -4.38 10.90 -28.00
C ASN A 49 -5.03 12.27 -28.21
N ASN A 50 -4.28 13.34 -27.96
CA ASN A 50 -4.71 14.73 -28.08
C ASN A 50 -5.99 15.09 -27.27
N LYS A 51 -6.32 14.32 -26.22
CA LYS A 51 -7.44 14.57 -25.31
C LYS A 51 -6.98 15.41 -24.12
N ARG A 52 -7.92 16.17 -23.55
CA ARG A 52 -7.76 16.81 -22.23
C ARG A 52 -8.13 15.77 -21.17
N VAL A 53 -7.23 15.52 -20.24
CA VAL A 53 -7.43 14.50 -19.20
C VAL A 53 -7.38 15.15 -17.82
N VAL A 54 -8.36 14.85 -16.98
CA VAL A 54 -8.32 15.19 -15.55
C VAL A 54 -8.16 13.91 -14.75
N VAL A 55 -7.11 13.83 -13.90
CA VAL A 55 -6.86 12.71 -12.98
C VAL A 55 -7.21 13.16 -11.57
N ILE A 56 -8.27 12.61 -10.98
CA ILE A 56 -8.70 12.95 -9.63
C ILE A 56 -7.92 12.10 -8.62
N GLY A 57 -7.06 12.73 -7.84
CA GLY A 57 -6.24 12.09 -6.81
C GLY A 57 -4.77 12.50 -6.86
N SER A 58 -4.05 12.28 -5.78
CA SER A 58 -2.61 12.57 -5.64
C SER A 58 -1.80 11.39 -5.11
N GLY A 59 -2.40 10.19 -5.10
CA GLY A 59 -1.75 8.97 -4.66
C GLY A 59 -0.86 8.34 -5.73
N ALA A 60 -0.27 7.18 -5.42
CA ALA A 60 0.65 6.47 -6.32
C ALA A 60 0.08 6.25 -7.73
N THR A 61 -1.22 5.97 -7.85
CA THR A 61 -1.89 5.77 -9.15
C THR A 61 -1.85 7.04 -10.00
N ALA A 62 -2.26 8.19 -9.45
CA ALA A 62 -2.25 9.46 -10.16
C ALA A 62 -0.81 9.86 -10.57
N VAL A 63 0.15 9.72 -9.65
CA VAL A 63 1.57 10.03 -9.88
C VAL A 63 2.19 9.17 -10.98
N THR A 64 1.69 7.96 -11.19
CA THR A 64 2.13 7.08 -12.29
C THR A 64 1.42 7.37 -13.61
N ILE A 65 0.10 7.62 -13.56
CA ILE A 65 -0.71 7.86 -14.76
C ILE A 65 -0.33 9.18 -15.43
N VAL A 66 -0.15 10.25 -14.65
CA VAL A 66 0.12 11.59 -15.18
C VAL A 66 1.33 11.62 -16.13
N PRO A 67 2.54 11.21 -15.72
CA PRO A 67 3.69 11.19 -16.63
C PRO A 67 3.54 10.19 -17.78
N ALA A 68 2.89 9.03 -17.55
CA ALA A 68 2.71 8.01 -18.56
C ALA A 68 1.79 8.46 -19.72
N MET A 69 0.84 9.36 -19.46
CA MET A 69 -0.08 9.89 -20.48
C MET A 69 0.40 11.21 -21.08
N ALA A 70 1.23 11.98 -20.39
CA ALA A 70 1.57 13.36 -20.71
C ALA A 70 2.08 13.57 -22.14
N GLU A 71 2.82 12.61 -22.69
CA GLU A 71 3.36 12.73 -24.06
C GLU A 71 2.29 12.62 -25.15
N LYS A 72 1.20 11.89 -24.90
CA LYS A 72 0.16 11.57 -25.89
C LYS A 72 -1.05 12.46 -25.81
N VAL A 73 -1.38 12.97 -24.62
CA VAL A 73 -2.54 13.85 -24.40
C VAL A 73 -2.26 15.28 -24.86
N SER A 74 -3.31 16.06 -25.09
CA SER A 74 -3.16 17.50 -25.33
C SER A 74 -2.72 18.22 -24.05
N HIS A 75 -3.34 17.87 -22.93
CA HIS A 75 -3.03 18.35 -21.59
C HIS A 75 -3.57 17.38 -20.53
N ILE A 76 -2.86 17.27 -19.39
CA ILE A 76 -3.31 16.46 -18.25
C ILE A 76 -3.25 17.25 -16.95
N THR A 77 -4.39 17.30 -16.25
CA THR A 77 -4.51 17.98 -14.95
C THR A 77 -4.61 16.95 -13.84
N MET A 78 -3.68 16.98 -12.88
CA MET A 78 -3.81 16.26 -11.63
C MET A 78 -4.62 17.09 -10.63
N LEU A 79 -5.87 16.71 -10.40
CA LEU A 79 -6.74 17.37 -9.42
C LEU A 79 -6.62 16.68 -8.07
N GLN A 80 -6.17 17.41 -7.05
CA GLN A 80 -6.04 16.90 -5.70
C GLN A 80 -6.78 17.77 -4.68
N ARG A 81 -7.40 17.12 -3.69
CA ARG A 81 -8.03 17.81 -2.56
C ARG A 81 -7.02 18.42 -1.60
N SER A 82 -5.90 17.74 -1.41
CA SER A 82 -4.80 18.16 -0.54
C SER A 82 -3.49 17.57 -1.04
N PRO A 83 -2.37 18.28 -0.83
CA PRO A 83 -1.05 17.79 -1.23
C PRO A 83 -0.64 16.49 -0.52
N THR A 84 0.24 15.73 -1.18
CA THR A 84 0.95 14.59 -0.59
C THR A 84 2.46 14.82 -0.64
N TYR A 85 3.24 14.02 0.11
CA TYR A 85 4.70 14.08 0.01
C TYR A 85 5.20 13.26 -1.17
N TYR A 86 6.16 13.83 -1.87
CA TYR A 86 6.84 13.18 -3.00
C TYR A 86 8.32 13.02 -2.73
N MET A 87 8.88 11.92 -3.20
CA MET A 87 10.32 11.68 -3.19
C MET A 87 10.76 11.22 -4.57
N SER A 88 11.63 11.99 -5.22
CA SER A 88 12.24 11.59 -6.47
C SER A 88 13.58 10.91 -6.22
N ALA A 89 13.82 9.82 -6.90
CA ALA A 89 15.12 9.17 -6.97
C ALA A 89 15.24 8.37 -8.28
N PRO A 90 16.46 8.07 -8.74
CA PRO A 90 16.68 7.18 -9.88
C PRO A 90 16.05 5.80 -9.62
N ASP A 91 15.42 5.22 -10.63
CA ASP A 91 14.91 3.85 -10.62
C ASP A 91 16.05 2.84 -10.61
N GLU A 92 17.13 3.10 -11.35
CA GLU A 92 18.36 2.34 -11.30
C GLU A 92 19.34 2.96 -10.28
N ARG A 93 19.86 2.11 -9.41
CA ARG A 93 20.84 2.52 -8.39
C ARG A 93 22.25 2.17 -8.86
N PRO A 94 23.15 3.14 -9.09
CA PRO A 94 24.51 2.91 -9.63
C PRO A 94 25.32 1.88 -8.84
N PHE A 95 25.19 1.87 -7.52
CA PHE A 95 25.85 0.90 -6.64
C PHE A 95 25.37 -0.55 -6.84
N ASP A 96 24.13 -0.76 -7.27
CA ASP A 96 23.62 -2.12 -7.51
C ASP A 96 24.26 -2.74 -8.74
N GLY A 97 24.50 -1.95 -9.79
CA GLY A 97 25.26 -2.38 -10.96
C GLY A 97 26.70 -2.73 -10.61
N LEU A 98 27.34 -1.96 -9.76
CA LEU A 98 28.71 -2.24 -9.30
C LEU A 98 28.81 -3.55 -8.52
N ILE A 99 27.87 -3.77 -7.57
CA ILE A 99 27.82 -5.02 -6.81
C ILE A 99 27.64 -6.21 -7.75
N LYS A 100 26.70 -6.15 -8.70
CA LYS A 100 26.47 -7.22 -9.68
C LYS A 100 27.71 -7.51 -10.54
N LYS A 101 28.48 -6.48 -10.89
CA LYS A 101 29.69 -6.62 -11.70
C LYS A 101 30.81 -7.40 -11.01
N PHE A 102 30.92 -7.25 -9.67
CA PHE A 102 32.02 -7.83 -8.88
C PHE A 102 31.61 -9.04 -8.03
N THR A 103 30.37 -9.53 -8.16
CA THR A 103 29.88 -10.67 -7.39
C THR A 103 29.15 -11.65 -8.28
N THR A 104 28.95 -12.89 -7.78
CA THR A 104 28.04 -13.84 -8.41
C THR A 104 26.59 -13.36 -8.22
N ASP A 105 25.66 -13.78 -9.08
CA ASP A 105 24.25 -13.38 -9.02
C ASP A 105 23.63 -13.62 -7.63
N ARG A 106 23.93 -14.76 -7.02
CA ARG A 106 23.41 -15.11 -5.68
C ARG A 106 23.95 -14.18 -4.59
N LEU A 107 25.26 -13.93 -4.61
CA LEU A 107 25.90 -13.03 -3.63
C LEU A 107 25.49 -11.58 -3.89
N GLY A 108 25.44 -11.15 -5.14
CA GLY A 108 24.97 -9.82 -5.53
C GLY A 108 23.54 -9.56 -5.07
N TYR A 109 22.64 -10.50 -5.33
CA TYR A 109 21.26 -10.42 -4.83
C TYR A 109 21.21 -10.30 -3.30
N PHE A 110 21.95 -11.13 -2.57
CA PHE A 110 22.00 -11.10 -1.11
C PHE A 110 22.48 -9.73 -0.59
N LEU A 111 23.58 -9.22 -1.11
CA LEU A 111 24.15 -7.93 -0.68
C LEU A 111 23.22 -6.76 -1.00
N ILE A 112 22.64 -6.72 -2.21
CA ILE A 112 21.70 -5.67 -2.61
C ILE A 112 20.43 -5.72 -1.75
N ARG A 113 19.89 -6.92 -1.51
CA ARG A 113 18.72 -7.11 -0.64
C ARG A 113 18.97 -6.56 0.75
N TRP A 114 20.07 -6.96 1.41
CA TRP A 114 20.39 -6.49 2.76
C TRP A 114 20.70 -5.01 2.82
N LYS A 115 21.43 -4.49 1.86
CA LYS A 115 21.66 -3.05 1.73
C LYS A 115 20.33 -2.28 1.67
N ASN A 116 19.40 -2.70 0.85
CA ASN A 116 18.13 -2.01 0.69
C ASN A 116 17.25 -2.12 1.95
N ILE A 117 17.25 -3.27 2.64
CA ILE A 117 16.55 -3.44 3.92
C ILE A 117 17.11 -2.48 4.99
N LEU A 118 18.43 -2.46 5.16
CA LEU A 118 19.08 -1.63 6.19
C LEU A 118 18.95 -0.14 5.90
N LEU A 119 19.14 0.28 4.65
CA LEU A 119 18.95 1.67 4.24
C LEU A 119 17.49 2.11 4.39
N GLY A 120 16.53 1.32 3.93
CA GLY A 120 15.10 1.63 4.07
C GLY A 120 14.71 1.80 5.54
N ARG A 121 15.13 0.86 6.40
CA ARG A 121 14.93 0.96 7.85
C ARG A 121 15.57 2.21 8.46
N PHE A 122 16.80 2.53 8.06
CA PHE A 122 17.49 3.74 8.52
C PHE A 122 16.69 4.99 8.14
N PHE A 123 16.28 5.13 6.88
CA PHE A 123 15.51 6.28 6.42
C PHE A 123 14.18 6.42 7.15
N VAL A 124 13.39 5.35 7.27
CA VAL A 124 12.12 5.37 8.02
C VAL A 124 12.33 5.79 9.47
N SER A 125 13.37 5.25 10.13
CA SER A 125 13.72 5.63 11.51
C SER A 125 14.09 7.11 11.62
N GLN A 126 14.88 7.64 10.68
CA GLN A 126 15.26 9.05 10.67
C GLN A 126 14.05 9.98 10.42
N ILE A 127 13.15 9.60 9.51
CA ILE A 127 11.94 10.36 9.23
C ILE A 127 11.05 10.44 10.48
N LYS A 128 10.81 9.31 11.15
CA LYS A 128 10.03 9.27 12.40
C LYS A 128 10.67 10.05 13.55
N LYS A 129 12.01 10.05 13.65
CA LYS A 129 12.74 10.78 14.70
C LYS A 129 12.84 12.28 14.47
N LYS A 130 12.89 12.72 13.21
CA LYS A 130 13.12 14.12 12.83
C LYS A 130 12.15 14.56 11.72
N PRO A 131 10.83 14.52 11.97
CA PRO A 131 9.82 14.72 10.92
C PRO A 131 9.93 16.09 10.25
N GLU A 132 10.19 17.18 11.01
CA GLU A 132 10.31 18.54 10.46
C GLU A 132 11.53 18.72 9.54
N LYS A 133 12.64 18.07 9.87
CA LYS A 133 13.83 18.09 8.99
C LYS A 133 13.49 17.39 7.66
N TRP A 134 12.84 16.25 7.73
CA TRP A 134 12.48 15.48 6.54
C TRP A 134 11.37 16.14 5.73
N ARG A 135 10.41 16.80 6.39
CA ARG A 135 9.43 17.65 5.72
C ARG A 135 10.10 18.69 4.85
N LYS A 136 11.01 19.47 5.43
CA LYS A 136 11.77 20.50 4.67
C LYS A 136 12.57 19.88 3.52
N PHE A 137 13.22 18.74 3.75
CA PHE A 137 14.01 18.04 2.74
C PHE A 137 13.14 17.57 1.56
N LEU A 138 11.98 16.99 1.83
CA LEU A 138 11.06 16.51 0.78
C LEU A 138 10.49 17.66 -0.04
N ILE A 139 10.05 18.75 0.62
CA ILE A 139 9.53 19.94 -0.07
C ILE A 139 10.62 20.60 -0.91
N GLN A 140 11.84 20.72 -0.36
CA GLN A 140 12.97 21.26 -1.12
C GLN A 140 13.32 20.37 -2.32
N GLY A 141 13.18 19.05 -2.19
CA GLY A 141 13.33 18.11 -3.32
C GLY A 141 12.38 18.41 -4.47
N VAL A 142 11.11 18.71 -4.19
CA VAL A 142 10.14 19.13 -5.20
C VAL A 142 10.51 20.49 -5.79
N ARG A 143 10.89 21.46 -4.95
CA ARG A 143 11.32 22.81 -5.38
C ARG A 143 12.51 22.76 -6.34
N ASN A 144 13.46 21.88 -6.09
CA ASN A 144 14.61 21.68 -6.97
C ASN A 144 14.23 21.17 -8.36
N HIS A 145 13.08 20.48 -8.49
CA HIS A 145 12.58 20.02 -9.78
C HIS A 145 11.73 21.06 -10.51
N LEU A 146 10.86 21.78 -9.79
CA LEU A 146 9.84 22.66 -10.39
C LEU A 146 10.27 24.14 -10.44
N GLY A 147 11.30 24.54 -9.67
CA GLY A 147 11.76 25.92 -9.57
C GLY A 147 11.05 26.71 -8.47
N GLU A 148 11.54 27.94 -8.25
CA GLU A 148 11.03 28.84 -7.20
C GLU A 148 9.70 29.50 -7.58
N ASP A 149 9.41 29.64 -8.88
CA ASP A 149 8.22 30.32 -9.39
C ASP A 149 6.95 29.44 -9.30
N TYR A 150 7.12 28.15 -9.05
CA TYR A 150 5.99 27.23 -8.89
C TYR A 150 5.39 27.33 -7.49
N ASP A 151 4.06 27.36 -7.37
CA ASP A 151 3.35 27.46 -6.08
C ASP A 151 3.44 26.13 -5.29
N ILE A 152 4.66 25.87 -4.76
CA ILE A 152 4.97 24.66 -3.98
C ILE A 152 4.15 24.60 -2.69
N ASP A 153 3.90 25.77 -2.09
CA ASP A 153 3.19 25.81 -0.80
C ASP A 153 1.74 25.38 -0.94
N ARG A 154 1.10 25.71 -2.04
CA ARG A 154 -0.27 25.28 -2.35
C ARG A 154 -0.34 23.82 -2.79
N HIS A 155 0.55 23.41 -3.70
CA HIS A 155 0.39 22.15 -4.44
C HIS A 155 1.22 21.00 -3.89
N PHE A 156 2.29 21.28 -3.12
CA PHE A 156 3.26 20.25 -2.69
C PHE A 156 3.65 20.32 -1.21
N THR A 157 2.91 21.08 -0.40
CA THR A 157 3.19 21.23 1.04
C THR A 157 2.06 20.60 1.87
N PRO A 158 2.15 19.31 2.24
CA PRO A 158 1.17 18.63 3.07
C PRO A 158 1.10 19.22 4.49
N LYS A 159 -0.11 19.16 5.10
CA LYS A 159 -0.33 19.62 6.47
C LYS A 159 0.00 18.57 7.54
N TYR A 160 0.20 17.30 7.14
CA TYR A 160 0.55 16.18 8.02
C TYR A 160 2.06 15.91 8.03
N LYS A 161 2.54 15.11 8.97
CA LYS A 161 3.97 14.76 9.05
C LYS A 161 4.32 13.69 8.02
N PRO A 162 5.55 13.69 7.49
CA PRO A 162 6.01 12.62 6.63
C PRO A 162 5.84 11.25 7.31
N TRP A 163 5.22 10.30 6.60
CA TRP A 163 4.89 8.96 7.04
C TRP A 163 3.63 8.78 7.90
N ASP A 164 2.90 9.85 8.26
CA ASP A 164 1.54 9.71 8.80
C ASP A 164 0.58 9.17 7.73
N GLN A 165 0.87 9.50 6.47
CA GLN A 165 0.26 8.92 5.28
C GLN A 165 1.37 8.43 4.34
N ARG A 166 1.01 7.76 3.24
CA ARG A 166 2.01 7.26 2.30
C ARG A 166 2.76 8.41 1.60
N LEU A 167 4.07 8.23 1.47
CA LEU A 167 4.93 9.05 0.64
C LEU A 167 4.94 8.47 -0.78
N CYS A 168 4.68 9.31 -1.79
CA CYS A 168 4.68 8.90 -3.18
C CYS A 168 6.09 8.99 -3.78
N PHE A 169 6.50 7.92 -4.45
CA PHE A 169 7.77 7.87 -5.16
C PHE A 169 7.58 8.30 -6.61
N VAL A 170 8.45 9.19 -7.09
CA VAL A 170 8.47 9.73 -8.46
C VAL A 170 9.78 9.30 -9.11
N PRO A 171 9.77 8.17 -9.87
CA PRO A 171 10.98 7.66 -10.50
C PRO A 171 11.57 8.68 -11.49
N ASN A 172 12.87 8.92 -11.40
CA ASN A 172 13.59 9.83 -12.31
C ASN A 172 13.00 11.25 -12.42
N GLY A 173 12.10 11.64 -11.51
CA GLY A 173 11.39 12.93 -11.56
C GLY A 173 10.43 13.06 -12.73
N ASP A 174 9.90 11.97 -13.27
CA ASP A 174 9.08 11.92 -14.49
C ASP A 174 7.85 12.82 -14.41
N MET A 175 7.10 12.81 -13.32
CA MET A 175 5.96 13.69 -13.09
C MET A 175 6.37 15.17 -13.12
N PHE A 176 7.49 15.53 -12.51
CA PHE A 176 7.97 16.92 -12.51
C PHE A 176 8.45 17.36 -13.91
N LYS A 177 9.02 16.44 -14.69
CA LYS A 177 9.36 16.70 -16.10
C LYS A 177 8.11 16.98 -16.93
N ALA A 178 7.04 16.20 -16.71
CA ALA A 178 5.77 16.43 -17.38
C ALA A 178 5.16 17.80 -17.05
N ILE A 179 5.27 18.23 -15.78
CA ILE A 179 4.82 19.58 -15.36
C ILE A 179 5.68 20.65 -16.01
N ASN A 180 7.00 20.56 -15.97
CA ASN A 180 7.92 21.56 -16.56
C ASN A 180 7.80 21.66 -18.07
N SER A 181 7.37 20.61 -18.75
CA SER A 181 7.10 20.65 -20.20
C SER A 181 5.80 21.37 -20.57
N GLY A 182 4.98 21.77 -19.60
CA GLY A 182 3.66 22.36 -19.80
C GLY A 182 2.58 21.36 -20.24
N LYS A 183 2.91 20.06 -20.30
CA LYS A 183 1.96 19.00 -20.65
C LYS A 183 1.08 18.57 -19.48
N ALA A 184 1.56 18.77 -18.25
CA ALA A 184 0.84 18.45 -17.03
C ALA A 184 0.76 19.65 -16.10
N GLU A 185 -0.30 19.72 -15.30
CA GLU A 185 -0.46 20.68 -14.22
C GLU A 185 -1.03 20.02 -12.97
N VAL A 186 -0.86 20.66 -11.81
CA VAL A 186 -1.47 20.24 -10.54
C VAL A 186 -2.44 21.33 -10.09
N VAL A 187 -3.68 20.92 -9.85
CA VAL A 187 -4.71 21.78 -9.27
C VAL A 187 -5.06 21.24 -7.88
N THR A 188 -5.01 22.14 -6.87
CA THR A 188 -5.35 21.79 -5.50
C THR A 188 -6.62 22.51 -5.10
N ASP A 189 -7.73 21.77 -5.15
CA ASP A 189 -9.07 22.26 -4.79
C ASP A 189 -10.01 21.09 -4.53
N THR A 190 -11.22 21.39 -4.04
CA THR A 190 -12.32 20.43 -3.86
C THR A 190 -13.31 20.54 -5.02
N ILE A 191 -13.90 19.41 -5.38
CA ILE A 191 -14.91 19.32 -6.43
C ILE A 191 -16.23 19.85 -5.88
N ASP A 192 -16.83 20.81 -6.59
CA ASP A 192 -18.23 21.23 -6.38
C ASP A 192 -19.15 20.20 -7.07
N ARG A 193 -19.02 20.07 -8.40
CA ARG A 193 -19.80 19.09 -9.16
C ARG A 193 -19.15 18.75 -10.51
N PHE A 194 -19.56 17.65 -11.10
CA PHE A 194 -19.31 17.36 -12.49
C PHE A 194 -20.28 18.18 -13.37
N ILE A 195 -19.79 18.58 -14.53
CA ILE A 195 -20.55 19.31 -15.55
C ILE A 195 -20.39 18.59 -16.89
N GLU A 196 -21.18 18.96 -17.87
CA GLU A 196 -21.25 18.30 -19.18
C GLU A 196 -19.88 18.05 -19.83
N ASP A 197 -18.95 19.00 -19.72
CA ASP A 197 -17.65 18.97 -20.40
C ASP A 197 -16.46 19.04 -19.41
N GLY A 198 -16.64 18.63 -18.13
CA GLY A 198 -15.57 18.64 -17.14
C GLY A 198 -16.01 18.64 -15.69
N ILE A 199 -15.25 19.36 -14.85
CA ILE A 199 -15.46 19.45 -13.41
C ILE A 199 -15.46 20.92 -12.99
N ARG A 200 -16.46 21.33 -12.21
CA ARG A 200 -16.47 22.62 -11.50
C ARG A 200 -15.88 22.41 -10.09
N LEU A 201 -15.00 23.31 -9.70
CA LEU A 201 -14.36 23.32 -8.39
C LEU A 201 -15.07 24.32 -7.46
N ASN A 202 -14.87 24.16 -6.15
CA ASN A 202 -15.44 25.09 -5.16
C ASN A 202 -14.90 26.53 -5.26
N SER A 203 -13.74 26.72 -5.86
CA SER A 203 -13.21 28.06 -6.23
C SER A 203 -13.98 28.73 -7.36
N GLY A 204 -14.85 28.01 -8.04
CA GLY A 204 -15.52 28.45 -9.26
C GLY A 204 -14.74 28.16 -10.55
N GLN A 205 -13.51 27.67 -10.47
CA GLN A 205 -12.75 27.23 -11.63
C GLN A 205 -13.41 26.02 -12.28
N GLU A 206 -13.45 25.99 -13.62
CA GLU A 206 -13.87 24.82 -14.38
C GLU A 206 -12.68 24.16 -15.07
N LEU A 207 -12.54 22.86 -14.85
CA LEU A 207 -11.54 22.02 -15.53
C LEU A 207 -12.22 21.27 -16.67
N LYS A 208 -11.94 21.69 -17.89
CA LYS A 208 -12.49 21.04 -19.08
C LYS A 208 -11.75 19.73 -19.36
N ALA A 209 -12.50 18.68 -19.60
CA ALA A 209 -11.97 17.34 -19.81
C ALA A 209 -12.74 16.58 -20.88
N ASP A 210 -12.02 15.79 -21.67
CA ASP A 210 -12.60 14.79 -22.56
C ASP A 210 -12.60 13.39 -21.86
N ILE A 211 -11.66 13.20 -20.93
CA ILE A 211 -11.52 11.98 -20.10
C ILE A 211 -11.29 12.40 -18.66
N ILE A 212 -12.03 11.80 -17.74
CA ILE A 212 -11.80 11.94 -16.29
C ILE A 212 -11.39 10.57 -15.72
N VAL A 213 -10.21 10.52 -15.09
CA VAL A 213 -9.69 9.32 -14.41
C VAL A 213 -9.89 9.47 -12.91
N THR A 214 -10.72 8.61 -12.32
CA THR A 214 -11.02 8.63 -10.89
C THR A 214 -9.97 7.80 -10.12
N ALA A 215 -8.77 8.36 -9.96
CA ALA A 215 -7.69 7.76 -9.17
C ALA A 215 -7.90 7.97 -7.64
N THR A 216 -9.14 7.83 -7.19
CA THR A 216 -9.63 8.17 -5.84
C THR A 216 -9.35 7.09 -4.79
N GLY A 217 -8.73 5.99 -5.20
CA GLY A 217 -8.27 4.93 -4.31
C GLY A 217 -9.01 3.62 -4.47
N LEU A 218 -8.77 2.74 -3.51
CA LEU A 218 -9.21 1.35 -3.54
C LEU A 218 -10.10 1.05 -2.33
N ASN A 219 -10.96 0.06 -2.45
CA ASN A 219 -11.69 -0.51 -1.33
C ASN A 219 -10.85 -1.66 -0.73
N MET A 220 -10.41 -1.48 0.50
CA MET A 220 -9.67 -2.52 1.20
C MET A 220 -10.62 -3.65 1.60
N GLN A 221 -10.21 -4.89 1.34
CA GLN A 221 -10.95 -6.09 1.70
C GLN A 221 -9.97 -7.17 2.14
N LEU A 222 -9.92 -7.41 3.44
CA LEU A 222 -9.02 -8.41 4.00
C LEU A 222 -9.43 -9.82 3.51
N LEU A 223 -8.44 -10.69 3.28
CA LEU A 223 -8.64 -12.06 2.78
C LEU A 223 -9.48 -12.12 1.49
N ASN A 224 -9.47 -11.05 0.70
CA ASN A 224 -10.22 -10.95 -0.55
C ASN A 224 -11.73 -11.28 -0.42
N GLY A 225 -12.32 -11.05 0.76
CA GLY A 225 -13.74 -11.31 1.02
C GLY A 225 -14.11 -12.80 1.05
N ILE A 226 -13.16 -13.68 1.30
CA ILE A 226 -13.44 -15.12 1.45
C ILE A 226 -14.31 -15.32 2.68
N ASP A 227 -15.43 -15.99 2.51
CA ASP A 227 -16.25 -16.46 3.63
C ASP A 227 -15.58 -17.68 4.28
N ILE A 228 -15.19 -17.53 5.52
CA ILE A 228 -14.57 -18.58 6.32
C ILE A 228 -15.57 -19.02 7.38
N THR A 229 -15.76 -20.33 7.50
CA THR A 229 -16.56 -20.92 8.57
C THR A 229 -15.70 -21.87 9.40
N ILE A 230 -15.89 -21.85 10.72
CA ILE A 230 -15.30 -22.79 11.65
C ILE A 230 -16.47 -23.44 12.40
N ASP A 231 -16.56 -24.77 12.33
CA ASP A 231 -17.65 -25.54 12.96
C ASP A 231 -19.05 -24.99 12.61
N ASN A 232 -19.27 -24.69 11.32
CA ASN A 232 -20.51 -24.12 10.76
C ASN A 232 -20.83 -22.68 11.23
N GLN A 233 -19.93 -22.01 11.93
CA GLN A 233 -20.09 -20.60 12.31
C GLN A 233 -19.22 -19.72 11.43
N ARG A 234 -19.81 -18.65 10.89
CA ARG A 234 -19.08 -17.68 10.09
C ARG A 234 -18.03 -16.96 10.95
N LEU A 235 -16.80 -16.92 10.46
CA LEU A 235 -15.72 -16.19 11.11
C LEU A 235 -15.84 -14.68 10.85
N ASP A 236 -15.96 -13.91 11.92
CA ASP A 236 -15.74 -12.48 11.87
C ASP A 236 -14.28 -12.17 12.26
N ILE A 237 -13.50 -11.72 11.28
CA ILE A 237 -12.09 -11.43 11.47
C ILE A 237 -11.85 -10.17 12.32
N SER A 238 -12.82 -9.24 12.38
CA SER A 238 -12.72 -8.00 13.14
C SER A 238 -12.72 -8.23 14.65
N GLU A 239 -13.27 -9.35 15.08
CA GLU A 239 -13.27 -9.79 16.47
C GLU A 239 -11.97 -10.49 16.89
N ARG A 240 -11.07 -10.76 15.93
CA ARG A 240 -9.86 -11.53 16.17
C ARG A 240 -8.67 -10.64 16.45
N ILE A 241 -7.72 -11.17 17.22
CA ILE A 241 -6.44 -10.55 17.48
C ILE A 241 -5.40 -11.22 16.59
N GLN A 242 -4.62 -10.39 15.89
CA GLN A 242 -3.57 -10.89 15.02
C GLN A 242 -2.42 -11.51 15.83
N TYR A 243 -1.82 -12.57 15.32
CA TYR A 243 -0.66 -13.25 15.88
C TYR A 243 0.47 -13.29 14.86
N LYS A 244 1.65 -12.78 15.22
CA LYS A 244 2.84 -12.65 14.36
C LYS A 244 2.55 -11.98 12.99
N THR A 245 1.49 -11.18 12.89
CA THR A 245 1.03 -10.51 11.66
C THR A 245 0.63 -11.49 10.54
N MET A 246 0.45 -12.77 10.82
CA MET A 246 0.15 -13.79 9.81
C MET A 246 -0.94 -14.80 10.21
N MET A 247 -1.36 -14.81 11.45
CA MET A 247 -2.45 -15.68 11.94
C MET A 247 -3.40 -14.87 12.83
N PHE A 248 -4.51 -15.48 13.24
CA PHE A 248 -5.56 -14.82 14.04
C PHE A 248 -5.99 -15.71 15.21
N SER A 249 -6.34 -15.09 16.34
CA SER A 249 -6.72 -15.79 17.56
C SER A 249 -7.87 -16.78 17.31
N ASN A 250 -7.69 -18.02 17.78
CA ASN A 250 -8.64 -19.12 17.71
C ASN A 250 -9.12 -19.47 16.27
N VAL A 251 -8.26 -19.22 15.27
CA VAL A 251 -8.53 -19.61 13.89
C VAL A 251 -7.57 -20.74 13.51
N PRO A 252 -8.09 -21.98 13.31
CA PRO A 252 -7.25 -23.12 13.02
C PRO A 252 -6.76 -23.11 11.56
N ASN A 253 -5.52 -23.55 11.35
CA ASN A 253 -4.91 -23.82 10.04
C ASN A 253 -4.96 -22.67 9.03
N LEU A 254 -5.15 -21.42 9.49
CA LEU A 254 -5.17 -20.24 8.62
C LEU A 254 -3.89 -19.43 8.79
N ILE A 255 -3.20 -19.22 7.67
CA ILE A 255 -2.05 -18.32 7.59
C ILE A 255 -2.34 -17.32 6.48
N ALA A 256 -2.28 -16.03 6.80
CA ALA A 256 -2.48 -14.94 5.86
C ALA A 256 -1.18 -14.16 5.69
N THR A 257 -0.82 -13.87 4.44
CA THR A 257 0.35 -13.06 4.14
C THR A 257 0.02 -11.58 4.29
N PHE A 258 0.75 -10.90 5.17
CA PHE A 258 0.71 -9.46 5.32
C PHE A 258 2.12 -8.88 5.17
N GLY A 259 2.23 -7.78 4.44
CA GLY A 259 3.50 -7.08 4.25
C GLY A 259 3.68 -5.93 5.24
N TYR A 260 4.73 -5.15 5.00
CA TYR A 260 5.06 -3.97 5.79
C TYR A 260 4.50 -2.71 5.13
N THR A 261 4.03 -1.77 5.93
CA THR A 261 3.65 -0.43 5.46
C THR A 261 4.87 0.44 5.16
N THR A 262 6.02 0.10 5.77
CA THR A 262 7.26 0.86 5.72
C THR A 262 8.39 0.17 4.97
N ALA A 263 8.14 -1.01 4.40
CA ALA A 263 9.12 -1.81 3.65
C ALA A 263 8.44 -2.60 2.53
N SER A 264 9.22 -3.35 1.74
CA SER A 264 8.66 -4.22 0.70
C SER A 264 7.76 -5.31 1.29
N TRP A 265 6.61 -5.51 0.68
CA TRP A 265 5.67 -6.59 1.01
C TRP A 265 6.27 -7.98 0.91
N THR A 266 7.17 -8.19 -0.07
CA THR A 266 7.85 -9.47 -0.28
C THR A 266 8.66 -9.93 0.93
N LEU A 267 9.12 -9.01 1.77
CA LEU A 267 9.82 -9.34 3.01
C LEU A 267 8.90 -10.04 4.03
N GLY A 268 7.66 -9.58 4.15
CA GLY A 268 6.65 -10.24 4.98
C GLY A 268 6.22 -11.58 4.40
N ALA A 269 6.01 -11.64 3.07
CA ALA A 269 5.64 -12.86 2.37
C ALA A 269 6.68 -13.97 2.55
N ASP A 270 7.98 -13.65 2.41
CA ASP A 270 9.06 -14.60 2.65
C ASP A 270 9.02 -15.20 4.06
N LEU A 271 8.88 -14.33 5.10
CA LEU A 271 8.83 -14.78 6.48
C LEU A 271 7.57 -15.61 6.76
N THR A 272 6.43 -15.21 6.23
CA THR A 272 5.18 -15.96 6.36
C THR A 272 5.29 -17.35 5.74
N SER A 273 5.86 -17.45 4.53
CA SER A 273 6.07 -18.73 3.85
C SER A 273 7.05 -19.63 4.60
N GLU A 274 8.15 -19.06 5.11
CA GLU A 274 9.13 -19.79 5.93
C GLU A 274 8.50 -20.31 7.22
N TYR A 275 7.69 -19.50 7.88
CA TYR A 275 6.99 -19.89 9.10
C TYR A 275 5.92 -20.96 8.84
N ALA A 276 5.18 -20.85 7.74
CA ALA A 276 4.20 -21.84 7.32
C ALA A 276 4.84 -23.23 7.10
N CYS A 277 5.99 -23.28 6.40
CA CYS A 277 6.75 -24.53 6.23
C CYS A 277 7.20 -25.13 7.57
N LYS A 278 7.66 -24.29 8.49
CA LYS A 278 8.03 -24.75 9.85
C LYS A 278 6.84 -25.31 10.61
N LEU A 279 5.67 -24.67 10.52
CA LEU A 279 4.42 -25.14 11.15
C LEU A 279 4.03 -26.52 10.62
N ILE A 280 3.98 -26.68 9.29
CA ILE A 280 3.64 -27.95 8.66
C ILE A 280 4.59 -29.06 9.09
N ASN A 281 5.90 -28.82 9.01
CA ASN A 281 6.92 -29.79 9.43
C ASN A 281 6.81 -30.15 10.93
N THR A 282 6.44 -29.18 11.78
CA THR A 282 6.22 -29.43 13.21
C THR A 282 4.98 -30.28 13.46
N MET A 283 3.88 -30.00 12.74
CA MET A 283 2.65 -30.80 12.79
C MET A 283 2.95 -32.24 12.37
N ASP A 284 3.60 -32.43 11.24
CA ASP A 284 3.94 -33.76 10.72
C ASP A 284 4.82 -34.53 11.72
N SER A 285 5.86 -33.91 12.27
CA SER A 285 6.77 -34.56 13.21
C SER A 285 6.11 -34.94 14.53
N LYS A 286 5.05 -34.22 14.94
CA LYS A 286 4.29 -34.48 16.17
C LYS A 286 3.02 -35.29 15.94
N GLY A 287 2.69 -35.58 14.69
CA GLY A 287 1.42 -36.24 14.33
C GLY A 287 0.20 -35.43 14.75
N MET A 288 0.27 -34.09 14.59
CA MET A 288 -0.84 -33.18 14.89
C MET A 288 -1.60 -32.81 13.63
N ASP A 289 -2.92 -32.61 13.75
CA ASP A 289 -3.81 -32.38 12.61
C ASP A 289 -4.10 -30.89 12.38
N TYR A 290 -4.01 -30.07 13.44
CA TYR A 290 -4.22 -28.64 13.33
C TYR A 290 -3.46 -27.84 14.39
N PHE A 291 -3.24 -26.57 14.07
CA PHE A 291 -2.70 -25.55 14.97
C PHE A 291 -3.64 -24.36 15.03
N TYR A 292 -3.60 -23.61 16.11
CA TYR A 292 -4.24 -22.30 16.25
C TYR A 292 -3.55 -21.45 17.31
N PRO A 293 -3.46 -20.12 17.12
CA PRO A 293 -3.02 -19.24 18.19
C PRO A 293 -4.15 -19.03 19.21
N GLU A 294 -3.83 -19.15 20.49
CA GLU A 294 -4.77 -18.94 21.60
C GLU A 294 -4.33 -17.74 22.41
N ALA A 295 -5.12 -16.65 22.36
CA ALA A 295 -4.83 -15.46 23.14
C ALA A 295 -5.16 -15.71 24.62
N GLY A 296 -4.17 -15.59 25.48
CA GLY A 296 -4.38 -15.65 26.93
C GLY A 296 -5.15 -14.45 27.46
N PRO A 297 -5.64 -14.49 28.72
CA PRO A 297 -6.43 -13.40 29.30
C PRO A 297 -5.64 -12.09 29.47
N ASP A 298 -4.33 -12.15 29.40
CA ASP A 298 -3.39 -11.02 29.42
C ASP A 298 -3.24 -10.33 28.04
N VAL A 299 -3.77 -10.94 26.98
CA VAL A 299 -3.74 -10.38 25.63
C VAL A 299 -5.01 -9.58 25.39
N VAL A 300 -4.90 -8.26 25.51
CA VAL A 300 -6.02 -7.35 25.25
C VAL A 300 -5.96 -6.83 23.82
N GLY A 301 -7.00 -7.04 23.05
CA GLY A 301 -7.16 -6.51 21.70
C GLY A 301 -7.60 -5.04 21.73
N ASN A 302 -6.67 -4.10 21.70
CA ASN A 302 -6.94 -2.67 21.89
C ASN A 302 -6.29 -1.74 20.87
N GLY A 303 -5.54 -2.26 19.92
CA GLY A 303 -4.83 -1.45 18.93
C GLY A 303 -5.33 -1.68 17.50
N ASP A 304 -5.22 -0.66 16.68
CA ASP A 304 -5.49 -0.75 15.25
C ASP A 304 -4.51 -1.74 14.58
N PHE A 305 -5.03 -2.55 13.67
CA PHE A 305 -4.22 -3.54 12.94
C PHE A 305 -3.05 -2.91 12.17
N LEU A 306 -3.26 -1.73 11.61
CA LEU A 306 -2.26 -0.95 10.87
C LEU A 306 -2.14 0.45 11.45
N ASP A 307 -0.93 0.82 11.84
CA ASP A 307 -0.57 2.19 12.27
C ASP A 307 -0.36 3.09 11.03
N LEU A 308 -1.47 3.42 10.33
CA LEU A 308 -1.43 4.28 9.16
C LEU A 308 -2.76 5.04 8.99
N ASN A 309 -2.69 6.37 8.94
CA ASN A 309 -3.86 7.26 8.85
C ASN A 309 -4.35 7.50 7.41
N SER A 310 -4.12 6.56 6.50
CA SER A 310 -4.60 6.68 5.11
C SER A 310 -6.11 6.44 5.03
N GLY A 311 -6.82 7.25 4.24
CA GLY A 311 -8.28 7.21 4.15
C GLY A 311 -8.87 5.83 3.77
N TYR A 312 -8.16 5.06 2.94
CA TYR A 312 -8.61 3.72 2.57
C TYR A 312 -8.53 2.70 3.73
N ILE A 313 -7.65 2.92 4.71
CA ILE A 313 -7.57 2.10 5.94
C ILE A 313 -8.67 2.54 6.91
N GLN A 314 -8.83 3.85 7.11
CA GLN A 314 -9.83 4.38 8.02
C GLN A 314 -11.26 3.96 7.66
N ARG A 315 -11.57 3.82 6.37
CA ARG A 315 -12.89 3.35 5.91
C ARG A 315 -13.23 1.91 6.28
N VAL A 316 -12.25 1.11 6.65
CA VAL A 316 -12.44 -0.33 6.98
C VAL A 316 -11.84 -0.70 8.32
N ALA A 317 -11.45 0.28 9.13
CA ALA A 317 -10.78 0.04 10.40
C ALA A 317 -11.59 -0.86 11.34
N ASP A 318 -12.90 -0.72 11.33
CA ASP A 318 -13.87 -1.52 12.08
C ASP A 318 -13.99 -2.98 11.59
N LYS A 319 -13.55 -3.26 10.36
CA LYS A 319 -13.58 -4.59 9.73
C LYS A 319 -12.23 -5.31 9.78
N LEU A 320 -11.21 -4.65 10.28
CA LEU A 320 -9.88 -5.22 10.43
C LEU A 320 -9.71 -5.92 11.78
N PRO A 321 -8.85 -6.95 11.87
CA PRO A 321 -8.50 -7.55 13.16
C PRO A 321 -7.80 -6.54 14.06
N LYS A 322 -7.68 -6.85 15.33
CA LYS A 322 -7.03 -6.01 16.33
C LYS A 322 -5.59 -6.42 16.57
N GLN A 323 -4.77 -5.51 17.07
CA GLN A 323 -3.51 -5.88 17.72
C GLN A 323 -3.76 -6.25 19.16
N GLY A 324 -2.88 -7.12 19.69
CA GLY A 324 -2.82 -7.39 21.12
C GLY A 324 -1.90 -6.43 21.86
N SER A 325 -1.83 -6.63 23.16
CA SER A 325 -1.05 -5.79 24.10
C SER A 325 0.42 -6.19 24.27
N ARG A 326 0.81 -7.39 23.84
CA ARG A 326 2.19 -7.91 23.95
C ARG A 326 2.62 -8.74 22.75
N ASP A 327 3.92 -8.95 22.60
CA ASP A 327 4.46 -9.94 21.65
C ASP A 327 3.97 -11.37 21.99
N PRO A 328 3.64 -12.17 20.99
CA PRO A 328 3.73 -11.97 19.54
C PRO A 328 2.44 -11.43 18.88
N TRP A 329 1.58 -10.78 19.65
CA TRP A 329 0.27 -10.27 19.25
C TRP A 329 0.31 -8.82 18.75
N ILE A 330 1.49 -8.17 18.80
CA ILE A 330 1.70 -6.81 18.31
C ILE A 330 2.22 -6.85 16.85
N ASN A 331 1.68 -5.98 16.00
CA ASN A 331 2.21 -5.73 14.68
C ASN A 331 3.43 -4.80 14.78
N THR A 332 4.63 -5.36 14.74
CA THR A 332 5.86 -4.61 15.02
C THR A 332 6.28 -3.69 13.90
N GLN A 333 5.80 -3.91 12.68
CA GLN A 333 6.25 -3.24 11.45
C GLN A 333 7.79 -3.20 11.32
N ASN A 334 8.46 -4.25 11.84
CA ASN A 334 9.90 -4.33 11.95
C ASN A 334 10.45 -5.67 11.44
N TYR A 335 10.85 -5.68 10.17
CA TYR A 335 11.35 -6.87 9.51
C TYR A 335 12.47 -7.60 10.28
N LEU A 336 13.42 -6.88 10.90
CA LEU A 336 14.53 -7.52 11.60
C LEU A 336 14.07 -8.25 12.88
N LYS A 337 13.08 -7.66 13.58
CA LYS A 337 12.47 -8.30 14.75
C LYS A 337 11.69 -9.54 14.35
N ASP A 338 10.89 -9.43 13.30
CA ASP A 338 10.07 -10.53 12.79
C ASP A 338 10.93 -11.64 12.20
N LEU A 339 12.00 -11.31 11.48
CA LEU A 339 12.99 -12.26 10.98
C LEU A 339 13.63 -13.03 12.15
N PHE A 340 14.01 -12.34 13.21
CA PHE A 340 14.58 -13.00 14.41
C PHE A 340 13.55 -13.93 15.06
N GLN A 341 12.30 -13.49 15.18
CA GLN A 341 11.22 -14.32 15.73
C GLN A 341 10.97 -15.57 14.90
N VAL A 342 10.93 -15.44 13.57
CA VAL A 342 10.65 -16.55 12.65
C VAL A 342 11.84 -17.53 12.57
N ARG A 343 13.07 -17.03 12.50
CA ARG A 343 14.23 -17.89 12.21
C ARG A 343 14.90 -18.48 13.44
N PHE A 344 14.93 -17.75 14.54
CA PHE A 344 15.75 -18.09 15.70
C PHE A 344 14.97 -18.43 16.97
N LYS A 345 13.68 -18.09 17.04
CA LYS A 345 12.84 -18.53 18.15
C LYS A 345 12.17 -19.87 17.84
N SER A 346 11.84 -20.59 18.91
CA SER A 346 11.03 -21.80 18.81
C SER A 346 9.71 -21.48 18.13
N ILE A 347 9.22 -22.41 17.30
CA ILE A 347 7.86 -22.34 16.76
C ILE A 347 6.83 -22.60 17.86
N GLU A 348 7.19 -23.42 18.82
CA GLU A 348 6.38 -23.70 20.00
C GLU A 348 6.55 -22.58 21.00
N ASP A 349 5.53 -21.77 21.14
CA ASP A 349 5.41 -20.81 22.23
C ASP A 349 4.11 -21.06 23.01
N ALA A 350 3.95 -20.36 24.13
CA ALA A 350 2.81 -20.58 25.04
C ALA A 350 1.45 -20.29 24.37
N ASP A 351 1.46 -19.43 23.36
CA ASP A 351 0.23 -18.95 22.69
C ASP A 351 -0.13 -19.78 21.45
N LEU A 352 0.77 -20.65 20.94
CA LEU A 352 0.50 -21.49 19.77
C LEU A 352 0.18 -22.93 20.21
N LYS A 353 -1.02 -23.39 19.88
CA LYS A 353 -1.50 -24.72 20.23
C LYS A 353 -1.45 -25.64 19.02
N PHE A 354 -1.09 -26.90 19.26
CA PHE A 354 -1.15 -28.01 18.30
C PHE A 354 -2.07 -29.09 18.84
N LYS A 355 -2.97 -29.62 18.03
CA LYS A 355 -3.94 -30.62 18.45
C LYS A 355 -4.17 -31.68 17.40
N LYS A 356 -4.71 -32.82 17.84
CA LYS A 356 -5.28 -33.88 17.00
C LYS A 356 -6.76 -33.63 16.79
N ALA A 357 -7.26 -33.96 15.62
CA ALA A 357 -8.68 -34.07 15.38
C ALA A 357 -9.22 -35.28 16.20
N SER A 358 -10.32 -35.07 16.89
CA SER A 358 -10.99 -36.10 17.68
C SER A 358 -11.74 -37.04 16.77
#